data_6dec0450eca2d3d0d85eb46d0566dd3d
#
_entry.id   6dec0450eca2d3d0d85eb46d0566dd3d
#
_cell.length_a   1.000
_cell.length_b   1.000
_cell.length_c   1.000
_cell.angle_alpha   90.00
_cell.angle_beta   90.00
_cell.angle_gamma   90.00
#
_symmetry.space_group_name_H-M   'P 1'
#
loop_
_entity.id
_entity.type
_entity.pdbx_description
1 polymer ?
#
loop_
_entity_poly.entity_id
_entity_poly.type
_entity_poly.pdbx_seq_one_letter_code
_entity_poly.pdbx_strand_id
1 'polypeptide(L)'
;MGKTAGPSRKGRLYLHGMKINVLDTYAGMRNVLQAHHNDRARRLEQMWKPAAGMYRYFPGPTDLVAMHRASSGFPIDRNIEETLEAVERLRSAHAWDRLGSAIDQAVAAVPEAMSRIELPELTVIVVVGDYEDAIFRDEALGLAATGGISGYMHVNVLPTEENLRRLEAIAVHELHHNVRYSPGGVVWDPATVTVGEHVVSEGLADAFAREIYGDELGATPIGVPHRHDDNVFRLVVDALEVTGMHNLAPWVLGDPIAGRYGAAPVGAPTGAGYAAGNRLVDNYLRATGRTAAQSIHVDSGEVIEVGLSADGE
;
A
#
# COMPACT_ATOMS: atom_id res chain seq x y z
N MET A 1 2.32 -52.43 -6.54
CA MET A 1 3.38 -51.42 -6.67
C MET A 1 2.73 -50.03 -6.70
N GLY A 2 2.57 -49.45 -5.51
CA GLY A 2 1.97 -48.13 -5.36
C GLY A 2 3.04 -47.06 -5.50
N LYS A 3 2.85 -46.10 -6.39
CA LYS A 3 3.64 -44.86 -6.44
C LYS A 3 3.03 -43.87 -5.47
N THR A 4 3.74 -43.62 -4.38
CA THR A 4 3.47 -42.50 -3.48
C THR A 4 3.82 -41.20 -4.18
N ALA A 5 2.82 -40.34 -4.35
CA ALA A 5 3.02 -38.95 -4.78
C ALA A 5 3.79 -38.18 -3.67
N GLY A 6 4.99 -37.74 -3.99
CA GLY A 6 5.79 -36.87 -3.10
C GLY A 6 5.19 -35.47 -3.01
N PRO A 7 5.53 -34.71 -1.96
CA PRO A 7 4.99 -33.39 -1.75
C PRO A 7 5.39 -32.44 -2.89
N SER A 8 4.42 -31.69 -3.39
CA SER A 8 4.58 -30.61 -4.37
C SER A 8 5.68 -29.64 -3.92
N ARG A 9 6.78 -29.60 -4.65
CA ARG A 9 7.78 -28.54 -4.54
C ARG A 9 7.13 -27.23 -4.96
N LYS A 10 6.83 -26.36 -4.00
CA LYS A 10 6.53 -24.94 -4.28
C LYS A 10 7.75 -24.38 -5.05
N GLY A 11 7.56 -24.14 -6.34
CA GLY A 11 8.60 -23.59 -7.20
C GLY A 11 8.94 -22.19 -6.76
N ARG A 12 10.15 -21.95 -6.27
CA ARG A 12 10.75 -20.63 -6.16
C ARG A 12 11.12 -20.19 -7.57
N LEU A 13 10.35 -19.29 -8.16
CA LEU A 13 10.78 -18.57 -9.35
C LEU A 13 11.64 -17.37 -8.89
N TYR A 14 12.88 -17.32 -9.31
CA TYR A 14 13.75 -16.15 -9.19
C TYR A 14 13.78 -15.46 -10.55
N LEU A 15 13.02 -14.37 -10.69
CA LEU A 15 13.21 -13.41 -11.76
C LEU A 15 13.71 -12.12 -11.11
N HIS A 16 14.86 -11.64 -11.49
CA HIS A 16 15.51 -10.39 -11.04
C HIS A 16 15.86 -10.26 -9.54
N GLY A 17 16.02 -11.33 -8.80
CA GLY A 17 16.69 -11.30 -7.49
C GLY A 17 15.85 -10.94 -6.28
N MET A 18 14.64 -10.43 -6.42
CA MET A 18 13.73 -10.16 -5.28
C MET A 18 13.04 -11.44 -4.82
N LYS A 19 13.17 -11.77 -3.54
CA LYS A 19 12.45 -12.89 -2.95
C LYS A 19 11.12 -12.39 -2.36
N ILE A 20 10.00 -12.92 -2.86
CA ILE A 20 8.65 -12.57 -2.39
C ILE A 20 8.14 -13.69 -1.48
N ASN A 21 7.74 -13.32 -0.26
CA ASN A 21 7.19 -14.22 0.75
C ASN A 21 5.76 -13.78 1.11
N VAL A 22 4.77 -14.28 0.39
CA VAL A 22 3.36 -14.04 0.73
C VAL A 22 3.01 -14.97 1.89
N LEU A 23 2.71 -14.39 3.07
CA LEU A 23 2.38 -15.15 4.26
C LEU A 23 1.03 -15.86 4.11
N ASP A 24 0.91 -17.08 4.60
CA ASP A 24 -0.37 -17.80 4.66
C ASP A 24 -1.27 -17.23 5.78
N THR A 25 -1.75 -16.02 5.56
CA THR A 25 -2.68 -15.37 6.49
C THR A 25 -4.11 -15.89 6.38
N TYR A 26 -4.46 -16.66 5.34
CA TYR A 26 -5.69 -17.43 5.32
C TYR A 26 -5.74 -18.40 6.52
N ALA A 27 -4.73 -19.26 6.64
CA ALA A 27 -4.64 -20.16 7.78
C ALA A 27 -4.45 -19.39 9.10
N GLY A 28 -3.70 -18.30 9.08
CA GLY A 28 -3.47 -17.43 10.22
C GLY A 28 -4.76 -16.83 10.78
N MET A 29 -5.58 -16.17 9.95
CA MET A 29 -6.86 -15.56 10.34
C MET A 29 -7.84 -16.60 10.87
N ARG A 30 -7.97 -17.75 10.21
CA ARG A 30 -8.81 -18.85 10.69
C ARG A 30 -8.34 -19.36 12.05
N ASN A 31 -7.03 -19.52 12.23
CA ASN A 31 -6.47 -19.96 13.51
C ASN A 31 -6.77 -18.97 14.65
N VAL A 32 -6.78 -17.66 14.35
CA VAL A 32 -7.18 -16.62 15.31
C VAL A 32 -8.67 -16.71 15.63
N LEU A 33 -9.52 -16.66 14.60
CA LEU A 33 -10.96 -16.52 14.73
C LEU A 33 -11.64 -17.77 15.33
N GLN A 34 -11.13 -18.95 15.03
CA GLN A 34 -11.63 -20.22 15.57
C GLN A 34 -11.09 -20.55 16.96
N ALA A 35 -10.16 -19.75 17.48
CA ALA A 35 -9.63 -19.95 18.82
C ALA A 35 -10.62 -19.57 19.91
N HIS A 36 -10.41 -20.12 21.12
CA HIS A 36 -11.06 -19.60 22.32
C HIS A 36 -10.71 -18.11 22.50
N HIS A 37 -11.68 -17.29 22.93
CA HIS A 37 -11.54 -15.82 22.96
C HIS A 37 -10.28 -15.35 23.70
N ASN A 38 -9.89 -16.01 24.80
CA ASN A 38 -8.69 -15.68 25.58
C ASN A 38 -7.37 -15.91 24.81
N ASP A 39 -7.37 -16.72 23.77
CA ASP A 39 -6.18 -17.06 22.98
C ASP A 39 -6.03 -16.20 21.70
N ARG A 40 -7.09 -15.51 21.27
CA ARG A 40 -7.13 -14.82 19.98
C ARG A 40 -6.05 -13.76 19.84
N ALA A 41 -5.88 -12.92 20.87
CA ALA A 41 -4.86 -11.86 20.84
C ALA A 41 -3.45 -12.45 20.67
N ARG A 42 -3.10 -13.50 21.41
CA ARG A 42 -1.81 -14.17 21.29
C ARG A 42 -1.60 -14.81 19.90
N ARG A 43 -2.66 -15.40 19.31
CA ARG A 43 -2.58 -15.98 17.96
C ARG A 43 -2.46 -14.91 16.89
N LEU A 44 -3.14 -13.78 17.06
CA LEU A 44 -3.02 -12.63 16.18
C LEU A 44 -1.59 -12.08 16.20
N GLU A 45 -1.00 -11.90 17.38
CA GLU A 45 0.40 -11.51 17.52
C GLU A 45 1.34 -12.48 16.79
N GLN A 46 1.13 -13.80 16.94
CA GLN A 46 1.92 -14.81 16.24
C GLN A 46 1.78 -14.73 14.71
N MET A 47 0.58 -14.42 14.21
CA MET A 47 0.33 -14.23 12.77
C MET A 47 1.10 -13.02 12.22
N TRP A 48 1.17 -11.92 12.97
CA TRP A 48 1.85 -10.70 12.57
C TRP A 48 3.37 -10.73 12.78
N LYS A 49 3.88 -11.60 13.64
CA LYS A 49 5.30 -11.63 14.02
C LYS A 49 6.28 -11.64 12.83
N PRO A 50 6.05 -12.37 11.71
CA PRO A 50 6.93 -12.32 10.55
C PRO A 50 6.99 -10.96 9.87
N ALA A 51 5.96 -10.14 10.01
CA ALA A 51 5.87 -8.79 9.44
C ALA A 51 6.14 -7.66 10.46
N ALA A 52 6.54 -7.98 11.69
CA ALA A 52 6.74 -6.99 12.76
C ALA A 52 7.75 -5.88 12.40
N GLY A 53 8.71 -6.17 11.52
CA GLY A 53 9.69 -5.19 11.04
C GLY A 53 9.11 -4.01 10.26
N MET A 54 7.85 -4.10 9.80
CA MET A 54 7.19 -2.96 9.15
C MET A 54 6.95 -1.78 10.13
N TYR A 55 6.96 -2.02 11.42
CA TYR A 55 6.75 -1.01 12.46
C TYR A 55 8.06 -0.43 13.02
N ARG A 56 9.20 -0.64 12.33
CA ARG A 56 10.54 -0.25 12.83
C ARG A 56 10.74 1.24 13.11
N TYR A 57 9.90 2.11 12.56
CA TYR A 57 9.93 3.56 12.81
C TYR A 57 9.07 4.00 14.00
N PHE A 58 8.31 3.10 14.60
CA PHE A 58 7.56 3.42 15.82
C PHE A 58 8.46 3.24 17.04
N PRO A 59 8.47 4.21 17.97
CA PRO A 59 9.31 4.11 19.16
C PRO A 59 8.82 3.08 20.15
N GLY A 60 9.75 2.32 20.74
CA GLY A 60 9.46 1.34 21.78
C GLY A 60 8.99 -0.04 21.30
N PRO A 61 8.58 -0.92 22.23
CA PRO A 61 8.05 -2.24 21.89
C PRO A 61 6.75 -2.13 21.10
N THR A 62 6.65 -2.84 19.99
CA THR A 62 5.47 -2.83 19.13
C THR A 62 4.41 -3.78 19.68
N ASP A 63 3.24 -3.25 20.04
CA ASP A 63 2.03 -4.05 20.28
C ASP A 63 1.37 -4.37 18.94
N LEU A 64 1.62 -5.58 18.41
CA LEU A 64 1.11 -6.02 17.12
C LEU A 64 -0.42 -6.13 17.08
N VAL A 65 -1.08 -6.38 18.23
CA VAL A 65 -2.54 -6.41 18.32
C VAL A 65 -3.12 -4.99 18.24
N ALA A 66 -2.49 -4.03 18.92
CA ALA A 66 -2.87 -2.63 18.82
C ALA A 66 -2.64 -2.08 17.40
N MET A 67 -1.50 -2.41 16.77
CA MET A 67 -1.22 -2.01 15.38
C MET A 67 -2.22 -2.60 14.39
N HIS A 68 -2.58 -3.87 14.53
CA HIS A 68 -3.62 -4.50 13.71
C HIS A 68 -4.97 -3.75 13.81
N ARG A 69 -5.39 -3.39 15.02
CA ARG A 69 -6.62 -2.60 15.23
C ARG A 69 -6.51 -1.19 14.64
N ALA A 70 -5.38 -0.52 14.85
CA ALA A 70 -5.14 0.82 14.32
C ALA A 70 -5.15 0.86 12.79
N SER A 71 -4.78 -0.25 12.14
CA SER A 71 -4.83 -0.41 10.68
C SER A 71 -6.19 -0.94 10.17
N SER A 72 -7.26 -0.87 10.96
CA SER A 72 -8.59 -1.41 10.60
C SER A 72 -8.61 -2.90 10.30
N GLY A 73 -7.73 -3.67 10.91
CA GLY A 73 -7.73 -5.13 10.76
C GLY A 73 -8.96 -5.76 11.43
N PHE A 74 -9.32 -6.93 10.96
CA PHE A 74 -10.51 -7.66 11.42
C PHE A 74 -10.64 -7.74 12.95
N PRO A 75 -11.86 -7.64 13.52
CA PRO A 75 -12.08 -7.75 14.95
C PRO A 75 -11.85 -9.20 15.43
N ILE A 76 -11.29 -9.35 16.63
CA ILE A 76 -11.06 -10.66 17.26
C ILE A 76 -12.04 -10.98 18.40
N ASP A 77 -12.95 -10.05 18.69
CA ASP A 77 -13.88 -10.08 19.81
C ASP A 77 -15.36 -10.03 19.39
N ARG A 78 -15.63 -9.73 18.13
CA ARG A 78 -16.98 -9.64 17.56
C ARG A 78 -16.99 -10.06 16.09
N ASN A 79 -18.17 -10.25 15.50
CA ASN A 79 -18.38 -10.51 14.06
C ASN A 79 -17.54 -11.66 13.50
N ILE A 80 -17.34 -12.71 14.31
CA ILE A 80 -16.40 -13.81 13.99
C ILE A 80 -16.85 -14.57 12.74
N GLU A 81 -18.15 -14.84 12.62
CA GLU A 81 -18.72 -15.62 11.51
C GLU A 81 -18.62 -14.83 10.20
N GLU A 82 -19.02 -13.55 10.19
CA GLU A 82 -18.92 -12.66 9.04
C GLU A 82 -17.47 -12.47 8.59
N THR A 83 -16.56 -12.37 9.57
CA THR A 83 -15.12 -12.27 9.26
C THR A 83 -14.59 -13.56 8.64
N LEU A 84 -15.01 -14.74 9.13
CA LEU A 84 -14.66 -16.03 8.53
C LEU A 84 -15.20 -16.15 7.10
N GLU A 85 -16.42 -15.71 6.84
CA GLU A 85 -16.99 -15.68 5.49
C GLU A 85 -16.17 -14.74 4.55
N ALA A 86 -15.72 -13.61 5.06
CA ALA A 86 -14.87 -12.70 4.31
C ALA A 86 -13.50 -13.32 4.00
N VAL A 87 -12.91 -14.06 4.94
CA VAL A 87 -11.68 -14.83 4.73
C VAL A 87 -11.86 -15.89 3.64
N GLU A 88 -13.02 -16.60 3.62
CA GLU A 88 -13.32 -17.57 2.57
C GLU A 88 -13.56 -16.90 1.20
N ARG A 89 -14.12 -15.69 1.15
CA ARG A 89 -14.22 -14.92 -0.10
C ARG A 89 -12.85 -14.57 -0.67
N LEU A 90 -11.90 -14.11 0.15
CA LEU A 90 -10.52 -13.88 -0.29
C LEU A 90 -9.87 -15.16 -0.81
N ARG A 91 -10.10 -16.29 -0.14
CA ARG A 91 -9.60 -17.60 -0.55
C ARG A 91 -10.15 -18.00 -1.92
N SER A 92 -11.47 -17.89 -2.09
CA SER A 92 -12.17 -18.23 -3.33
C SER A 92 -11.73 -17.34 -4.50
N ALA A 93 -11.37 -16.08 -4.20
CA ALA A 93 -10.81 -15.14 -5.17
C ALA A 93 -9.31 -15.35 -5.44
N HIS A 94 -8.67 -16.34 -4.83
CA HIS A 94 -7.23 -16.60 -4.96
C HIS A 94 -6.33 -15.40 -4.59
N ALA A 95 -6.74 -14.58 -3.61
CA ALA A 95 -6.13 -13.29 -3.31
C ALA A 95 -4.61 -13.37 -3.09
N TRP A 96 -4.12 -14.33 -2.32
CA TRP A 96 -2.69 -14.49 -2.03
C TRP A 96 -1.84 -14.83 -3.25
N ASP A 97 -2.35 -15.76 -4.09
CA ASP A 97 -1.66 -16.17 -5.33
C ASP A 97 -1.64 -15.03 -6.35
N ARG A 98 -2.76 -14.29 -6.47
CA ARG A 98 -2.91 -13.14 -7.38
C ARG A 98 -1.95 -12.01 -7.00
N LEU A 99 -1.92 -11.61 -5.72
CA LEU A 99 -1.00 -10.60 -5.22
C LEU A 99 0.46 -10.99 -5.46
N GLY A 100 0.85 -12.21 -5.10
CA GLY A 100 2.20 -12.70 -5.31
C GLY A 100 2.60 -12.71 -6.79
N SER A 101 1.70 -13.14 -7.67
CA SER A 101 1.94 -13.16 -9.12
C SER A 101 2.04 -11.78 -9.73
N ALA A 102 1.22 -10.83 -9.26
CA ALA A 102 1.25 -9.45 -9.74
C ALA A 102 2.57 -8.75 -9.35
N ILE A 103 3.03 -8.95 -8.12
CA ILE A 103 4.31 -8.43 -7.66
C ILE A 103 5.47 -9.02 -8.48
N ASP A 104 5.49 -10.33 -8.69
CA ASP A 104 6.54 -11.02 -9.45
C ASP A 104 6.61 -10.51 -10.91
N GLN A 105 5.45 -10.31 -11.54
CA GLN A 105 5.36 -9.75 -12.89
C GLN A 105 5.81 -8.29 -12.93
N ALA A 106 5.41 -7.47 -11.95
CA ALA A 106 5.74 -6.06 -11.91
C ALA A 106 7.23 -5.80 -11.64
N VAL A 107 7.89 -6.66 -10.86
CA VAL A 107 9.37 -6.60 -10.67
C VAL A 107 10.09 -6.70 -12.02
N ALA A 108 9.57 -7.47 -12.98
CA ALA A 108 10.15 -7.58 -14.32
C ALA A 108 10.00 -6.29 -15.16
N ALA A 109 9.06 -5.42 -14.81
CA ALA A 109 8.88 -4.11 -15.46
C ALA A 109 9.81 -3.02 -14.90
N VAL A 110 10.47 -3.29 -13.77
CA VAL A 110 11.45 -2.38 -13.18
C VAL A 110 12.74 -2.40 -14.02
N PRO A 111 13.27 -1.23 -14.45
CA PRO A 111 14.40 -1.16 -15.37
C PRO A 111 15.67 -1.84 -14.84
N GLU A 112 16.48 -2.39 -15.74
CA GLU A 112 17.81 -2.98 -15.41
C GLU A 112 18.76 -1.98 -14.70
N ALA A 113 18.60 -0.68 -14.93
CA ALA A 113 19.36 0.36 -14.21
C ALA A 113 19.19 0.27 -12.69
N MET A 114 18.10 -0.36 -12.24
CA MET A 114 17.81 -0.65 -10.83
C MET A 114 18.41 -1.97 -10.34
N SER A 115 19.04 -2.76 -11.20
CA SER A 115 19.74 -4.01 -10.83
C SER A 115 20.90 -3.79 -9.82
N ARG A 116 21.28 -2.53 -9.60
CA ARG A 116 22.28 -2.13 -8.58
C ARG A 116 21.68 -1.87 -7.21
N ILE A 117 20.35 -1.89 -7.09
CA ILE A 117 19.65 -1.66 -5.83
C ILE A 117 19.38 -3.03 -5.22
N GLU A 118 19.80 -3.21 -3.98
CA GLU A 118 19.45 -4.40 -3.22
C GLU A 118 17.99 -4.34 -2.83
N LEU A 119 17.13 -5.07 -3.55
CA LEU A 119 15.76 -5.28 -3.14
C LEU A 119 15.74 -6.33 -2.02
N PRO A 120 15.36 -5.97 -0.79
CA PRO A 120 15.26 -6.94 0.30
C PRO A 120 14.18 -7.98 0.02
N GLU A 121 14.22 -9.10 0.75
CA GLU A 121 13.10 -10.05 0.72
C GLU A 121 11.81 -9.32 1.10
N LEU A 122 10.78 -9.39 0.25
CA LEU A 122 9.49 -8.77 0.49
C LEU A 122 8.56 -9.72 1.23
N THR A 123 8.20 -9.38 2.45
CA THR A 123 7.17 -10.08 3.23
C THR A 123 5.81 -9.40 2.99
N VAL A 124 4.87 -10.14 2.41
CA VAL A 124 3.51 -9.66 2.12
C VAL A 124 2.52 -10.27 3.09
N ILE A 125 1.73 -9.43 3.76
CA ILE A 125 0.65 -9.83 4.65
C ILE A 125 -0.68 -9.27 4.15
N VAL A 126 -1.68 -10.14 4.01
CA VAL A 126 -3.05 -9.78 3.56
C VAL A 126 -4.02 -10.14 4.66
N VAL A 127 -4.85 -9.20 5.06
CA VAL A 127 -5.86 -9.42 6.09
C VAL A 127 -7.22 -8.86 5.66
N VAL A 128 -8.28 -9.43 6.22
CA VAL A 128 -9.63 -8.86 6.12
C VAL A 128 -9.71 -7.64 7.02
N GLY A 129 -10.39 -6.59 6.55
CA GLY A 129 -10.64 -5.39 7.33
C GLY A 129 -11.84 -5.50 8.28
N ASP A 130 -11.97 -4.52 9.16
CA ASP A 130 -13.12 -4.38 10.04
C ASP A 130 -14.28 -3.69 9.30
N TYR A 131 -15.38 -4.40 9.08
CA TYR A 131 -16.59 -3.87 8.44
C TYR A 131 -17.30 -2.78 9.25
N GLU A 132 -17.10 -2.73 10.57
CA GLU A 132 -17.69 -1.71 11.43
C GLU A 132 -16.86 -0.43 11.51
N ASP A 133 -15.62 -0.45 11.03
CA ASP A 133 -14.81 0.74 10.91
C ASP A 133 -15.31 1.62 9.75
N ALA A 134 -16.13 2.62 10.10
CA ALA A 134 -16.78 3.49 9.12
C ALA A 134 -15.76 4.28 8.28
N ILE A 135 -14.65 4.74 8.86
CA ILE A 135 -13.60 5.47 8.12
C ILE A 135 -12.95 4.53 7.10
N PHE A 136 -12.62 3.31 7.50
CA PHE A 136 -12.03 2.35 6.57
C PHE A 136 -13.02 1.93 5.48
N ARG A 137 -14.28 1.66 5.85
CA ARG A 137 -15.29 1.20 4.92
C ARG A 137 -15.72 2.28 3.93
N ASP A 138 -16.02 3.49 4.43
CA ASP A 138 -16.70 4.53 3.65
C ASP A 138 -15.72 5.54 3.05
N GLU A 139 -14.67 5.95 3.78
CA GLU A 139 -13.68 6.92 3.30
C GLU A 139 -12.53 6.23 2.53
N ALA A 140 -11.98 5.14 3.07
CA ALA A 140 -10.95 4.36 2.39
C ALA A 140 -11.53 3.29 1.45
N LEU A 141 -12.86 3.24 1.26
CA LEU A 141 -13.59 2.31 0.39
C LEU A 141 -13.29 0.82 0.69
N GLY A 142 -12.87 0.52 1.91
CA GLY A 142 -12.57 -0.84 2.37
C GLY A 142 -11.31 -1.46 1.75
N LEU A 143 -10.40 -0.65 1.23
CA LEU A 143 -9.11 -1.11 0.71
C LEU A 143 -8.03 -0.13 1.14
N ALA A 144 -7.07 -0.60 1.92
CA ALA A 144 -5.90 0.15 2.34
C ALA A 144 -4.67 -0.75 2.29
N ALA A 145 -3.55 -0.19 1.87
CA ALA A 145 -2.30 -0.92 1.81
C ALA A 145 -1.13 -0.06 2.27
N THR A 146 0.00 -0.68 2.52
CA THR A 146 1.25 -0.02 2.92
C THR A 146 2.42 -0.82 2.38
N GLY A 147 3.21 -0.23 1.49
CA GLY A 147 4.44 -0.78 0.94
C GLY A 147 5.67 0.12 1.16
N GLY A 148 5.48 1.31 1.74
CA GLY A 148 6.55 2.29 1.95
C GLY A 148 7.66 1.89 2.94
N ILE A 149 7.50 0.77 3.62
CA ILE A 149 8.54 0.20 4.50
C ILE A 149 9.26 -0.91 3.75
N SER A 150 10.42 -0.61 3.18
CA SER A 150 11.21 -1.55 2.39
C SER A 150 11.32 -2.94 3.04
N GLY A 151 10.98 -3.99 2.28
CA GLY A 151 10.93 -5.39 2.72
C GLY A 151 9.57 -5.84 3.28
N TYR A 152 8.58 -4.96 3.39
CA TYR A 152 7.26 -5.29 3.92
C TYR A 152 6.14 -4.69 3.06
N MET A 153 5.06 -5.44 2.92
CA MET A 153 3.82 -4.99 2.30
C MET A 153 2.63 -5.53 3.11
N HIS A 154 1.71 -4.65 3.45
CA HIS A 154 0.46 -5.02 4.11
C HIS A 154 -0.71 -4.57 3.23
N VAL A 155 -1.67 -5.47 3.04
CA VAL A 155 -2.95 -5.18 2.36
C VAL A 155 -4.08 -5.52 3.30
N ASN A 156 -4.91 -4.53 3.59
CA ASN A 156 -6.13 -4.66 4.38
C ASN A 156 -7.33 -4.43 3.48
N VAL A 157 -8.24 -5.41 3.39
CA VAL A 157 -9.28 -5.40 2.38
C VAL A 157 -10.63 -5.94 2.90
N LEU A 158 -11.71 -5.22 2.59
CA LEU A 158 -13.06 -5.78 2.57
C LEU A 158 -13.26 -6.45 1.21
N PRO A 159 -13.53 -7.77 1.13
CA PRO A 159 -13.59 -8.50 -0.13
C PRO A 159 -14.93 -8.27 -0.86
N THR A 160 -15.18 -7.00 -1.22
CA THR A 160 -16.23 -6.60 -2.16
C THR A 160 -15.79 -6.97 -3.58
N GLU A 161 -16.71 -7.04 -4.52
CA GLU A 161 -16.40 -7.30 -5.93
C GLU A 161 -15.41 -6.27 -6.47
N GLU A 162 -15.62 -4.99 -6.17
CA GLU A 162 -14.77 -3.90 -6.62
C GLU A 162 -13.35 -3.99 -6.05
N ASN A 163 -13.20 -4.24 -4.74
CA ASN A 163 -11.89 -4.37 -4.12
C ASN A 163 -11.14 -5.62 -4.62
N LEU A 164 -11.86 -6.72 -4.87
CA LEU A 164 -11.27 -7.93 -5.43
C LEU A 164 -10.75 -7.72 -6.86
N ARG A 165 -11.36 -6.81 -7.65
CA ARG A 165 -10.85 -6.44 -8.99
C ARG A 165 -9.55 -5.65 -8.95
N ARG A 166 -9.25 -4.96 -7.84
CA ARG A 166 -8.11 -4.06 -7.67
C ARG A 166 -6.91 -4.70 -6.96
N LEU A 167 -6.99 -5.97 -6.57
CA LEU A 167 -5.95 -6.61 -5.76
C LEU A 167 -4.56 -6.60 -6.41
N GLU A 168 -4.48 -6.85 -7.71
CA GLU A 168 -3.22 -6.82 -8.44
C GLU A 168 -2.69 -5.40 -8.57
N ALA A 169 -3.55 -4.46 -8.87
CA ALA A 169 -3.15 -3.06 -9.05
C ALA A 169 -2.63 -2.43 -7.76
N ILE A 170 -3.30 -2.69 -6.60
CA ILE A 170 -2.81 -2.21 -5.31
C ILE A 170 -1.48 -2.87 -4.93
N ALA A 171 -1.28 -4.14 -5.23
CA ALA A 171 -0.01 -4.82 -4.96
C ALA A 171 1.16 -4.20 -5.76
N VAL A 172 0.90 -3.78 -6.99
CA VAL A 172 1.88 -3.12 -7.86
C VAL A 172 2.14 -1.68 -7.42
N HIS A 173 1.12 -0.95 -7.00
CA HIS A 173 1.24 0.35 -6.36
C HIS A 173 2.17 0.27 -5.15
N GLU A 174 1.92 -0.66 -4.22
CA GLU A 174 2.73 -0.84 -3.03
C GLU A 174 4.15 -1.36 -3.31
N LEU A 175 4.32 -2.13 -4.38
CA LEU A 175 5.65 -2.53 -4.84
C LEU A 175 6.47 -1.30 -5.27
N HIS A 176 5.86 -0.33 -5.94
CA HIS A 176 6.53 0.90 -6.33
C HIS A 176 7.12 1.62 -5.11
N HIS A 177 6.33 1.81 -4.04
CA HIS A 177 6.82 2.37 -2.78
C HIS A 177 7.98 1.54 -2.19
N ASN A 178 7.85 0.21 -2.20
CA ASN A 178 8.86 -0.68 -1.65
C ASN A 178 10.20 -0.56 -2.37
N VAL A 179 10.17 -0.41 -3.70
CA VAL A 179 11.35 -0.18 -4.53
C VAL A 179 11.88 1.24 -4.33
N ARG A 180 11.01 2.26 -4.33
CA ARG A 180 11.42 3.68 -4.15
C ARG A 180 12.24 3.88 -2.87
N TYR A 181 11.81 3.28 -1.77
CA TYR A 181 12.43 3.42 -0.45
C TYR A 181 13.36 2.25 -0.08
N SER A 182 13.78 1.45 -1.07
CA SER A 182 14.76 0.39 -0.86
C SER A 182 16.16 0.95 -0.57
N PRO A 183 17.06 0.17 0.05
CA PRO A 183 18.44 0.61 0.27
C PRO A 183 19.12 1.08 -1.02
N GLY A 184 19.61 2.31 -1.03
CA GLY A 184 20.19 2.96 -2.22
C GLY A 184 19.19 3.73 -3.09
N GLY A 185 17.89 3.67 -2.79
CA GLY A 185 16.84 4.49 -3.37
C GLY A 185 16.64 5.82 -2.65
N VAL A 186 15.42 6.35 -2.72
CA VAL A 186 15.04 7.60 -2.02
C VAL A 186 15.08 7.37 -0.51
N VAL A 187 15.69 8.30 0.21
CA VAL A 187 15.77 8.24 1.68
C VAL A 187 14.46 8.75 2.28
N TRP A 188 13.76 7.89 3.00
CA TRP A 188 12.61 8.25 3.79
C TRP A 188 12.99 8.37 5.26
N ASP A 189 12.92 9.59 5.81
CA ASP A 189 13.19 9.88 7.23
C ASP A 189 11.93 10.48 7.85
N PRO A 190 11.39 9.88 8.93
CA PRO A 190 10.13 10.31 9.54
C PRO A 190 10.17 11.73 10.10
N ALA A 191 11.36 12.29 10.37
CA ALA A 191 11.51 13.65 10.89
C ALA A 191 11.50 14.71 9.78
N THR A 192 12.03 14.38 8.61
CA THR A 192 12.31 15.36 7.54
C THR A 192 11.51 15.14 6.27
N VAL A 193 10.85 13.99 6.12
CA VAL A 193 10.02 13.70 4.94
C VAL A 193 8.95 14.80 4.75
N THR A 194 8.78 15.23 3.51
CA THR A 194 7.84 16.31 3.15
C THR A 194 6.50 15.75 2.64
N VAL A 195 5.47 16.58 2.69
CA VAL A 195 4.22 16.33 1.96
C VAL A 195 4.50 16.13 0.48
N GLY A 196 5.42 16.93 -0.10
CA GLY A 196 5.82 16.81 -1.49
C GLY A 196 6.37 15.43 -1.86
N GLU A 197 7.26 14.86 -1.03
CA GLU A 197 7.75 13.50 -1.24
C GLU A 197 6.61 12.47 -1.23
N HIS A 198 5.68 12.57 -0.26
CA HIS A 198 4.54 11.64 -0.22
C HIS A 198 3.60 11.79 -1.41
N VAL A 199 3.23 13.01 -1.78
CA VAL A 199 2.36 13.31 -2.92
C VAL A 199 2.96 12.78 -4.23
N VAL A 200 4.25 13.00 -4.44
CA VAL A 200 4.98 12.47 -5.61
C VAL A 200 5.06 10.95 -5.57
N SER A 201 5.33 10.36 -4.41
CA SER A 201 5.41 8.91 -4.23
C SER A 201 4.08 8.23 -4.56
N GLU A 202 2.95 8.77 -4.08
CA GLU A 202 1.61 8.26 -4.40
C GLU A 202 1.28 8.42 -5.89
N GLY A 203 1.58 9.58 -6.47
CA GLY A 203 1.36 9.81 -7.90
C GLY A 203 2.18 8.88 -8.80
N LEU A 204 3.45 8.61 -8.48
CA LEU A 204 4.30 7.69 -9.22
C LEU A 204 3.83 6.23 -9.05
N ALA A 205 3.39 5.84 -7.85
CA ALA A 205 2.87 4.49 -7.59
C ALA A 205 1.56 4.24 -8.34
N ASP A 206 0.65 5.22 -8.35
CA ASP A 206 -0.57 5.18 -9.17
C ASP A 206 -0.23 5.13 -10.66
N ALA A 207 0.71 5.95 -11.14
CA ALA A 207 1.14 5.94 -12.54
C ALA A 207 1.72 4.58 -12.94
N PHE A 208 2.54 3.97 -12.09
CA PHE A 208 3.10 2.64 -12.33
C PHE A 208 2.02 1.56 -12.38
N ALA A 209 1.06 1.60 -11.46
CA ALA A 209 -0.07 0.67 -11.48
C ALA A 209 -0.97 0.89 -12.71
N ARG A 210 -1.18 2.14 -13.14
CA ARG A 210 -1.92 2.48 -14.38
C ARG A 210 -1.19 2.04 -15.66
N GLU A 211 0.12 2.09 -15.70
CA GLU A 211 0.91 1.56 -16.83
C GLU A 211 0.67 0.07 -17.06
N ILE A 212 0.40 -0.70 -15.99
CA ILE A 212 0.24 -2.16 -16.04
C ILE A 212 -1.23 -2.58 -16.16
N TYR A 213 -2.13 -1.92 -15.41
CA TYR A 213 -3.54 -2.34 -15.27
C TYR A 213 -4.56 -1.37 -15.86
N GLY A 214 -4.10 -0.27 -16.46
CA GLY A 214 -4.96 0.78 -16.99
C GLY A 214 -5.50 1.73 -15.92
N ASP A 215 -6.05 2.85 -16.36
CA ASP A 215 -6.47 3.97 -15.49
C ASP A 215 -7.59 3.57 -14.51
N GLU A 216 -8.54 2.74 -14.95
CA GLU A 216 -9.68 2.31 -14.12
C GLU A 216 -9.26 1.53 -12.87
N LEU A 217 -8.28 0.64 -12.98
CA LEU A 217 -7.85 -0.23 -11.89
C LEU A 217 -6.61 0.29 -11.16
N GLY A 218 -5.70 0.96 -11.89
CA GLY A 218 -4.40 1.39 -11.37
C GLY A 218 -4.44 2.70 -10.58
N ALA A 219 -5.44 3.57 -10.79
CA ALA A 219 -5.59 4.76 -9.98
C ALA A 219 -6.21 4.44 -8.62
N THR A 220 -5.65 5.01 -7.55
CA THR A 220 -6.21 4.89 -6.20
C THR A 220 -7.58 5.55 -6.12
N PRO A 221 -8.66 4.79 -5.80
CA PRO A 221 -10.04 5.24 -5.99
C PRO A 221 -10.40 6.51 -5.23
N ILE A 222 -9.85 6.72 -4.04
CA ILE A 222 -10.14 7.90 -3.21
C ILE A 222 -9.59 9.20 -3.82
N GLY A 223 -8.57 9.15 -4.68
CA GLY A 223 -8.03 10.31 -5.38
C GLY A 223 -8.80 10.69 -6.64
N VAL A 224 -9.47 9.73 -7.28
CA VAL A 224 -10.13 9.92 -8.58
C VAL A 224 -11.15 11.07 -8.60
N PRO A 225 -12.02 11.27 -7.58
CA PRO A 225 -13.02 12.35 -7.60
C PRO A 225 -12.42 13.75 -7.67
N HIS A 226 -11.18 13.95 -7.22
CA HIS A 226 -10.54 15.26 -7.09
C HIS A 226 -9.39 15.48 -8.08
N ARG A 227 -9.12 14.54 -8.98
CA ARG A 227 -7.97 14.57 -9.90
C ARG A 227 -7.92 15.81 -10.80
N HIS A 228 -9.06 16.43 -11.09
CA HIS A 228 -9.19 17.63 -11.91
C HIS A 228 -9.71 18.84 -11.14
N ASP A 229 -9.70 18.81 -9.81
CA ASP A 229 -10.13 19.92 -8.96
C ASP A 229 -8.95 20.86 -8.68
N ASP A 230 -8.98 22.05 -9.30
CA ASP A 230 -7.93 23.06 -9.15
C ASP A 230 -7.81 23.60 -7.72
N ASN A 231 -8.89 23.58 -6.93
CA ASN A 231 -8.84 24.05 -5.56
C ASN A 231 -8.14 23.03 -4.65
N VAL A 232 -8.45 21.74 -4.85
CA VAL A 232 -7.77 20.64 -4.14
C VAL A 232 -6.30 20.59 -4.54
N PHE A 233 -6.00 20.74 -5.84
CA PHE A 233 -4.62 20.76 -6.32
C PHE A 233 -3.81 21.89 -5.67
N ARG A 234 -4.31 23.13 -5.72
CA ARG A 234 -3.64 24.29 -5.09
C ARG A 234 -3.47 24.11 -3.59
N LEU A 235 -4.50 23.64 -2.89
CA LEU A 235 -4.45 23.38 -1.44
C LEU A 235 -3.27 22.45 -1.08
N VAL A 236 -3.08 21.37 -1.84
CA VAL A 236 -1.99 20.41 -1.61
C VAL A 236 -0.63 20.99 -2.03
N VAL A 237 -0.57 21.69 -3.17
CA VAL A 237 0.67 22.34 -3.65
C VAL A 237 1.20 23.36 -2.66
N ASP A 238 0.34 24.15 -2.01
CA ASP A 238 0.73 25.13 -0.99
C ASP A 238 1.35 24.46 0.27
N ALA A 239 1.16 23.15 0.44
CA ALA A 239 1.65 22.39 1.59
C ALA A 239 2.85 21.47 1.29
N LEU A 240 3.38 21.46 0.06
CA LEU A 240 4.42 20.48 -0.34
C LEU A 240 5.68 20.55 0.54
N GLU A 241 6.00 21.70 1.11
CA GLU A 241 7.15 21.90 2.02
C GLU A 241 6.87 21.54 3.49
N VAL A 242 5.65 21.15 3.85
CA VAL A 242 5.33 20.71 5.22
C VAL A 242 6.09 19.42 5.51
N THR A 243 6.80 19.37 6.64
CA THR A 243 7.69 18.27 7.01
C THR A 243 7.19 17.47 8.21
N GLY A 244 7.71 16.24 8.31
CA GLY A 244 7.51 15.34 9.43
C GLY A 244 6.30 14.42 9.27
N MET A 245 6.53 13.12 9.45
CA MET A 245 5.55 12.07 9.27
C MET A 245 4.18 12.33 9.94
N HIS A 246 4.22 12.97 11.13
CA HIS A 246 3.00 13.26 11.90
C HIS A 246 2.11 14.36 11.29
N ASN A 247 2.64 15.14 10.35
CA ASN A 247 1.91 16.22 9.66
C ASN A 247 1.35 15.80 8.29
N LEU A 248 1.69 14.62 7.77
CA LEU A 248 1.41 14.26 6.39
C LEU A 248 -0.05 13.83 6.14
N ALA A 249 -0.64 13.12 7.10
CA ALA A 249 -1.92 12.45 6.91
C ALA A 249 -3.05 13.37 6.38
N PRO A 250 -3.25 14.61 6.89
CA PRO A 250 -4.33 15.46 6.38
C PRO A 250 -4.14 15.85 4.91
N TRP A 251 -2.90 16.07 4.47
CA TRP A 251 -2.59 16.51 3.12
C TRP A 251 -2.62 15.36 2.09
N VAL A 252 -2.26 14.15 2.53
CA VAL A 252 -2.20 12.97 1.66
C VAL A 252 -3.52 12.22 1.63
N LEU A 253 -4.04 11.87 2.82
CA LEU A 253 -5.25 11.05 2.97
C LEU A 253 -6.54 11.88 2.99
N GLY A 254 -6.45 13.16 3.37
CA GLY A 254 -7.59 14.04 3.63
C GLY A 254 -8.05 14.02 5.09
N ASP A 255 -8.78 15.06 5.49
CA ASP A 255 -9.24 15.27 6.86
C ASP A 255 -10.05 14.11 7.45
N PRO A 256 -10.99 13.47 6.70
CA PRO A 256 -11.80 12.39 7.25
C PRO A 256 -10.96 11.20 7.74
N ILE A 257 -9.93 10.81 6.98
CA ILE A 257 -9.04 9.70 7.37
C ILE A 257 -8.01 10.17 8.40
N ALA A 258 -7.44 11.36 8.23
CA ALA A 258 -6.41 11.91 9.11
C ALA A 258 -6.91 12.17 10.54
N GLY A 259 -8.18 12.51 10.70
CA GLY A 259 -8.83 12.68 12.02
C GLY A 259 -8.72 11.44 12.92
N ARG A 260 -8.62 10.24 12.33
CA ARG A 260 -8.38 8.98 13.05
C ARG A 260 -7.04 8.98 13.80
N TYR A 261 -6.05 9.68 13.26
CA TYR A 261 -4.70 9.79 13.85
C TYR A 261 -4.55 11.04 14.73
N GLY A 262 -5.66 11.74 15.02
CA GLY A 262 -5.66 12.94 15.83
C GLY A 262 -5.10 14.18 15.14
N ALA A 263 -4.98 14.13 13.80
CA ALA A 263 -4.51 15.29 13.04
C ALA A 263 -5.57 16.40 13.01
N ALA A 264 -5.13 17.66 13.08
CA ALA A 264 -6.00 18.79 12.89
C ALA A 264 -6.45 18.89 11.41
N PRO A 265 -7.71 19.23 11.14
CA PRO A 265 -8.19 19.38 9.77
C PRO A 265 -7.54 20.57 9.06
N VAL A 266 -7.27 20.40 7.77
CA VAL A 266 -6.65 21.40 6.89
C VAL A 266 -7.57 21.84 5.73
N GLY A 267 -8.77 21.28 5.66
CA GLY A 267 -9.74 21.52 4.60
C GLY A 267 -9.57 20.58 3.38
N ALA A 268 -8.75 19.55 3.50
CA ALA A 268 -8.48 18.60 2.41
C ALA A 268 -9.53 17.47 2.36
N PRO A 269 -10.17 17.23 1.21
CA PRO A 269 -11.06 16.08 1.04
C PRO A 269 -10.27 14.77 1.05
N THR A 270 -11.00 13.64 1.25
CA THR A 270 -10.42 12.30 1.17
C THR A 270 -9.71 12.10 -0.17
N GLY A 271 -8.44 11.66 -0.14
CA GLY A 271 -7.64 11.38 -1.32
C GLY A 271 -7.00 12.61 -2.00
N ALA A 272 -7.00 13.78 -1.33
CA ALA A 272 -6.45 15.01 -1.90
C ALA A 272 -5.01 14.86 -2.40
N GLY A 273 -4.13 14.22 -1.62
CA GLY A 273 -2.73 14.00 -2.01
C GLY A 273 -2.58 13.05 -3.19
N TYR A 274 -3.40 12.02 -3.28
CA TYR A 274 -3.45 11.13 -4.45
C TYR A 274 -3.86 11.89 -5.72
N ALA A 275 -4.90 12.73 -5.61
CA ALA A 275 -5.37 13.56 -6.72
C ALA A 275 -4.29 14.52 -7.22
N ALA A 276 -3.66 15.25 -6.31
CA ALA A 276 -2.59 16.19 -6.63
C ALA A 276 -1.33 15.48 -7.16
N GLY A 277 -0.96 14.35 -6.55
CA GLY A 277 0.15 13.52 -6.98
C GLY A 277 0.00 12.98 -8.39
N ASN A 278 -1.19 12.47 -8.72
CA ASN A 278 -1.50 12.04 -10.08
C ASN A 278 -1.33 13.18 -11.08
N ARG A 279 -1.84 14.39 -10.79
CA ARG A 279 -1.72 15.56 -11.69
C ARG A 279 -0.26 15.97 -11.88
N LEU A 280 0.51 16.11 -10.79
CA LEU A 280 1.92 16.48 -10.86
C LEU A 280 2.74 15.45 -11.64
N VAL A 281 2.54 14.17 -11.36
CA VAL A 281 3.26 13.09 -12.02
C VAL A 281 2.87 12.95 -13.49
N ASP A 282 1.58 13.05 -13.83
CA ASP A 282 1.12 12.99 -15.23
C ASP A 282 1.75 14.13 -16.05
N ASN A 283 1.84 15.34 -15.47
CA ASN A 283 2.52 16.48 -16.09
C ASN A 283 4.01 16.21 -16.29
N TYR A 284 4.68 15.70 -15.24
CA TYR A 284 6.10 15.34 -15.27
C TYR A 284 6.41 14.27 -16.34
N LEU A 285 5.66 13.17 -16.34
CA LEU A 285 5.87 12.07 -17.29
C LEU A 285 5.61 12.53 -18.73
N ARG A 286 4.59 13.37 -18.97
CA ARG A 286 4.32 13.96 -20.29
C ARG A 286 5.45 14.88 -20.73
N ALA A 287 5.94 15.76 -19.87
CA ALA A 287 7.00 16.70 -20.19
C ALA A 287 8.35 16.03 -20.46
N THR A 288 8.66 14.94 -19.73
CA THR A 288 9.95 14.26 -19.82
C THR A 288 9.97 13.08 -20.80
N GLY A 289 8.81 12.51 -21.13
CA GLY A 289 8.70 11.28 -21.91
C GLY A 289 9.14 10.03 -21.14
N ARG A 290 9.39 10.13 -19.82
CA ARG A 290 9.73 8.99 -18.97
C ARG A 290 8.48 8.18 -18.62
N THR A 291 8.70 6.91 -18.24
CA THR A 291 7.68 6.07 -17.60
C THR A 291 7.74 6.20 -16.07
N ALA A 292 6.68 5.79 -15.37
CA ALA A 292 6.68 5.73 -13.92
C ALA A 292 7.77 4.77 -13.41
N ALA A 293 7.94 3.62 -14.07
CA ALA A 293 9.01 2.67 -13.76
C ALA A 293 10.41 3.31 -13.86
N GLN A 294 10.68 4.15 -14.87
CA GLN A 294 11.93 4.86 -15.02
C GLN A 294 12.14 5.99 -14.00
N SER A 295 11.05 6.41 -13.35
CA SER A 295 11.01 7.55 -12.44
C SER A 295 10.97 7.13 -10.95
N ILE A 296 11.03 5.84 -10.64
CA ILE A 296 10.90 5.33 -9.26
C ILE A 296 11.85 6.04 -8.27
N HIS A 297 13.09 6.31 -8.68
CA HIS A 297 14.10 6.93 -7.80
C HIS A 297 14.41 8.40 -8.16
N VAL A 298 13.58 9.02 -8.98
CA VAL A 298 13.71 10.46 -9.25
C VAL A 298 13.41 11.24 -7.98
N ASP A 299 14.20 12.29 -7.74
CA ASP A 299 13.99 13.21 -6.64
C ASP A 299 12.61 13.89 -6.74
N SER A 300 11.87 13.96 -5.62
CA SER A 300 10.54 14.57 -5.63
C SER A 300 10.54 16.04 -6.01
N GLY A 301 11.61 16.77 -5.68
CA GLY A 301 11.77 18.16 -6.08
C GLY A 301 11.83 18.32 -7.61
N GLU A 302 12.54 17.42 -8.33
CA GLU A 302 12.55 17.41 -9.81
C GLU A 302 11.14 17.18 -10.37
N VAL A 303 10.40 16.20 -9.81
CA VAL A 303 9.04 15.88 -10.26
C VAL A 303 8.09 17.06 -10.03
N ILE A 304 8.21 17.71 -8.87
CA ILE A 304 7.39 18.88 -8.50
C ILE A 304 7.71 20.06 -9.43
N GLU A 305 8.98 20.41 -9.60
CA GLU A 305 9.40 21.54 -10.43
C GLU A 305 8.90 21.39 -11.87
N VAL A 306 9.16 20.25 -12.50
CA VAL A 306 8.73 19.98 -13.88
C VAL A 306 7.22 19.85 -13.98
N GLY A 307 6.59 19.14 -13.04
CA GLY A 307 5.14 18.93 -13.02
C GLY A 307 4.34 20.24 -12.87
N LEU A 308 4.81 21.15 -12.02
CA LEU A 308 4.19 22.49 -11.87
C LEU A 308 4.45 23.36 -13.09
N SER A 309 5.63 23.32 -13.70
CA SER A 309 5.97 24.12 -14.88
C SER A 309 5.12 23.70 -16.10
N ALA A 310 4.76 22.43 -16.20
CA ALA A 310 3.94 21.89 -17.27
C ALA A 310 2.42 21.93 -16.97
N ASP A 311 2.02 22.44 -15.80
CA ASP A 311 0.61 22.55 -15.44
C ASP A 311 -0.01 23.75 -16.16
N GLY A 312 -0.87 23.50 -17.14
CA GLY A 312 -1.53 24.56 -17.92
C GLY A 312 -1.05 24.68 -19.35
N GLU A 313 -0.06 23.85 -19.78
CA GLU A 313 0.25 23.65 -21.19
C GLU A 313 -0.63 22.51 -21.78
#